data_91bd84ad1d1747c2068fcb3bfae27143
#
_entry.id   91bd84ad1d1747c2068fcb3bfae27143
#
_cell.length_a   1.000
_cell.length_b   1.000
_cell.length_c   1.000
_cell.angle_alpha   90.00
_cell.angle_beta   90.00
_cell.angle_gamma   90.00
#
_symmetry.space_group_name_H-M   'P 1'
#
loop_
_entity.id
_entity.type
_entity.pdbx_description
1 polymer ?
#
loop_
_entity_poly.entity_id
_entity_poly.type
_entity_poly.pdbx_seq_one_letter_code
_entity_poly.pdbx_strand_id
1 'polypeptide(L)' 'MDKKLIELYKSGHMVIPLYLLKNYKDLKLDLDEFIFLMYLYNKGDKELFDPGKISNDLNIPLKDVMKYIS' A
#
# COMPACT_ATOMS: atom_id res chain seq x y z
N MET A 1 23.61 -14.83 -2.26
CA MET A 1 22.21 -14.43 -2.09
C MET A 1 21.96 -13.15 -2.89
N ASP A 2 20.85 -13.09 -3.57
CA ASP A 2 20.48 -11.94 -4.40
C ASP A 2 20.33 -10.67 -3.55
N LYS A 3 20.85 -9.55 -4.05
CA LYS A 3 20.71 -8.27 -3.35
C LYS A 3 19.25 -7.92 -3.09
N LYS A 4 18.34 -8.29 -4.00
CA LYS A 4 16.91 -8.02 -3.83
C LYS A 4 16.33 -8.73 -2.61
N LEU A 5 16.77 -9.95 -2.34
CA LEU A 5 16.31 -10.68 -1.17
C LEU A 5 16.82 -10.04 0.13
N ILE A 6 18.06 -9.55 0.12
CA ILE A 6 18.61 -8.85 1.28
C ILE A 6 17.82 -7.57 1.55
N GLU A 7 17.52 -6.80 0.51
CA GLU A 7 16.69 -5.60 0.64
C GLU A 7 15.31 -5.93 1.19
N LEU A 8 14.71 -7.02 0.71
CA LEU A 8 13.41 -7.46 1.17
C LEU A 8 13.40 -7.69 2.68
N TYR A 9 14.42 -8.39 3.18
CA TYR A 9 14.50 -8.66 4.62
C TYR A 9 14.78 -7.40 5.45
N LYS A 10 15.61 -6.50 4.93
CA LYS A 10 15.99 -5.28 5.64
C LYS A 10 14.91 -4.23 5.67
N SER A 11 14.01 -4.24 4.70
CA SER A 11 12.97 -3.22 4.56
C SER A 11 11.85 -3.33 5.59
N GLY A 12 11.80 -4.43 6.33
CA GLY A 12 10.76 -4.63 7.33
C GLY A 12 9.56 -5.36 6.78
N HIS A 13 8.48 -5.32 7.53
CA HIS A 13 7.26 -6.08 7.22
C HIS A 13 6.03 -5.20 7.30
N MET A 14 4.97 -5.64 6.61
CA MET A 14 3.64 -5.04 6.74
C MET A 14 2.65 -6.13 7.12
N VAL A 15 1.62 -5.74 7.85
CA VAL A 15 0.50 -6.63 8.16
C VAL A 15 -0.54 -6.50 7.07
N ILE A 16 -0.99 -7.63 6.53
CA ILE A 16 -2.05 -7.66 5.52
C ILE A 16 -3.30 -8.22 6.19
N PRO A 17 -4.40 -7.44 6.26
CA PRO A 17 -5.64 -7.97 6.81
C PRO A 17 -6.08 -9.18 6.00
N LEU A 18 -6.36 -10.28 6.68
CA LEU A 18 -6.78 -11.51 6.01
C LEU A 18 -8.05 -11.29 5.18
N TYR A 19 -8.94 -10.45 5.66
CA TYR A 19 -10.17 -10.12 4.95
C TYR A 19 -9.87 -9.56 3.55
N LEU A 20 -8.94 -8.60 3.46
CA LEU A 20 -8.58 -8.01 2.18
C LEU A 20 -7.93 -9.04 1.25
N LEU A 21 -7.06 -9.88 1.80
CA LEU A 21 -6.39 -10.90 1.01
C LEU A 21 -7.40 -11.88 0.40
N LYS A 22 -8.40 -12.27 1.17
CA LYS A 22 -9.39 -13.24 0.71
C LYS A 22 -10.47 -12.65 -0.19
N ASN A 23 -10.78 -11.36 -0.04
CA ASN A 23 -11.95 -10.77 -0.68
C ASN A 23 -11.64 -9.67 -1.68
N TYR A 24 -10.38 -9.45 -2.04
CA TYR A 24 -10.03 -8.33 -2.92
C TYR A 24 -10.73 -8.40 -4.28
N LYS A 25 -10.99 -9.60 -4.78
CA LYS A 25 -11.68 -9.77 -6.06
C LYS A 25 -13.14 -9.37 -5.95
N ASP A 26 -13.80 -9.73 -4.86
CA ASP A 26 -15.20 -9.38 -4.64
C ASP A 26 -15.37 -7.88 -4.43
N LEU A 27 -14.37 -7.24 -3.85
CA LEU A 27 -14.35 -5.78 -3.67
C LEU A 27 -13.99 -5.04 -4.95
N LYS A 28 -13.62 -5.76 -6.00
CA LYS A 28 -13.26 -5.20 -7.31
C LYS A 28 -12.10 -4.22 -7.21
N LEU A 29 -11.15 -4.52 -6.34
CA LEU A 29 -9.95 -3.71 -6.19
C LEU A 29 -8.94 -4.08 -7.26
N ASP A 30 -8.34 -3.09 -7.91
CA ASP A 30 -7.19 -3.35 -8.75
C ASP A 30 -5.93 -3.44 -7.86
N LEU A 31 -4.80 -3.80 -8.47
CA LEU A 31 -3.56 -4.01 -7.70
C LEU A 31 -3.12 -2.75 -6.98
N ASP A 32 -3.14 -1.61 -7.65
CA ASP A 32 -2.71 -0.35 -7.04
C ASP A 32 -3.61 0.06 -5.88
N GLU A 33 -4.92 -0.11 -6.02
CA GLU A 33 -5.86 0.16 -4.93
C GLU A 33 -5.61 -0.76 -3.74
N PHE A 34 -5.36 -2.03 -4.01
CA PHE A 34 -5.07 -3.01 -2.97
C PHE A 34 -3.81 -2.60 -2.19
N ILE A 35 -2.75 -2.23 -2.91
CA ILE A 35 -1.49 -1.79 -2.30
C ILE A 35 -1.71 -0.52 -1.49
N PHE A 36 -2.49 0.42 -2.02
CA PHE A 36 -2.81 1.66 -1.33
C PHE A 36 -3.53 1.41 -0.01
N LEU A 37 -4.52 0.50 -0.01
CA LEU A 37 -5.26 0.16 1.20
C LEU A 37 -4.37 -0.51 2.24
N MET A 38 -3.49 -1.41 1.80
CA MET A 38 -2.53 -2.04 2.71
C MET A 38 -1.60 -1.01 3.34
N TYR A 39 -1.14 -0.06 2.54
CA TYR A 39 -0.27 0.99 3.04
C TYR A 39 -0.98 1.80 4.12
N LEU A 40 -2.22 2.22 3.86
CA LEU A 40 -2.99 2.99 4.83
C LEU A 40 -3.26 2.20 6.11
N TYR A 41 -3.57 0.93 5.97
CA TYR A 41 -3.84 0.07 7.12
C TYR A 41 -2.63 0.01 8.06
N ASN A 42 -1.44 -0.12 7.48
CA ASN A 42 -0.21 -0.25 8.26
C ASN A 42 0.30 1.08 8.82
N LYS A 43 -0.10 2.18 8.20
CA LYS A 43 0.37 3.50 8.61
C LYS A 43 -0.25 3.95 9.93
N GLY A 44 -1.51 3.60 10.17
CA GLY A 44 -2.21 3.98 11.40
C GLY A 44 -2.68 5.43 11.39
N ASP A 45 -3.42 5.78 12.44
CA ASP A 45 -4.08 7.10 12.53
C ASP A 45 -3.16 8.21 13.02
N LYS A 46 -1.96 7.87 13.48
CA LYS A 46 -1.07 8.83 14.12
C LYS A 46 -0.29 9.71 13.15
N GLU A 47 -0.20 9.32 11.90
CA GLU A 47 0.56 10.06 10.91
C GLU A 47 -0.36 10.91 10.07
N LEU A 48 0.12 12.11 9.69
CA LEU A 48 -0.62 12.97 8.79
C LEU A 48 -0.75 12.32 7.42
N PHE A 49 -1.93 12.42 6.86
CA PHE A 49 -2.22 11.90 5.54
C PHE A 49 -1.59 12.83 4.49
N ASP A 50 -0.64 12.31 3.74
CA ASP A 50 0.08 13.08 2.72
C ASP A 50 0.04 12.33 1.38
N PRO A 51 -0.86 12.71 0.47
CA PRO A 51 -0.98 12.03 -0.82
C PRO A 51 0.30 12.05 -1.65
N GLY A 52 1.06 13.14 -1.60
CA GLY A 52 2.31 13.24 -2.32
C GLY A 52 3.34 12.24 -1.83
N LYS A 53 3.45 12.09 -0.52
CA LYS A 53 4.36 11.12 0.06
C LYS A 53 3.94 9.69 -0.29
N ILE A 54 2.64 9.39 -0.23
CA ILE A 54 2.13 8.07 -0.60
C ILE A 54 2.45 7.77 -2.06
N SER A 55 2.24 8.74 -2.94
CA SER A 55 2.56 8.60 -4.36
C SER A 55 4.03 8.21 -4.56
N ASN A 56 4.93 8.88 -3.87
CA ASN A 56 6.36 8.58 -3.94
C ASN A 56 6.70 7.22 -3.37
N ASP A 57 6.16 6.91 -2.18
CA ASP A 57 6.49 5.66 -1.49
C ASP A 57 6.02 4.43 -2.25
N LEU A 58 4.85 4.51 -2.86
CA LEU A 58 4.24 3.39 -3.57
C LEU A 58 4.49 3.41 -5.07
N ASN A 59 5.12 4.46 -5.57
CA ASN A 59 5.35 4.64 -7.01
C ASN A 59 4.04 4.56 -7.81
N ILE A 60 3.01 5.19 -7.28
CA ILE A 60 1.69 5.30 -7.92
C ILE A 60 1.49 6.78 -8.30
N PRO A 61 1.00 7.08 -9.51
CA PRO A 61 0.78 8.47 -9.91
C PRO A 61 -0.12 9.21 -8.91
N LEU A 62 0.23 10.45 -8.62
CA LEU A 62 -0.54 11.25 -7.64
C LEU A 62 -2.01 11.34 -7.99
N LYS A 63 -2.35 11.45 -9.27
CA LYS A 63 -3.74 11.51 -9.71
C LYS A 63 -4.52 10.26 -9.30
N ASP A 64 -3.86 9.09 -9.33
CA ASP A 64 -4.50 7.84 -8.95
C ASP A 64 -4.69 7.76 -7.43
N VAL A 65 -3.69 8.23 -6.68
CA VAL A 65 -3.81 8.31 -5.22
C VAL A 65 -5.00 9.21 -4.84
N MET A 66 -5.10 10.36 -5.48
CA MET A 66 -6.21 11.29 -5.22
C MET A 66 -7.56 10.68 -5.59
N LYS A 67 -7.60 9.89 -6.65
CA LYS A 67 -8.81 9.19 -7.07
C LYS A 67 -9.25 8.17 -6.02
N TYR A 68 -8.31 7.43 -5.44
CA TYR A 68 -8.63 6.42 -4.43
C TYR A 68 -9.20 7.04 -3.15
N ILE A 69 -8.81 8.27 -2.86
CA ILE A 69 -9.25 9.00 -1.66
C ILE A 69 -10.68 9.53 -1.80
N SER A 70 -11.06 9.90 -3.01
CA SER A 70 -12.35 10.57 -3.24
C SER A 70 -13.56 9.65 -3.19
#